data_81ce5bb0b28ac1031af7e0363fac323a
#
_entry.id   81ce5bb0b28ac1031af7e0363fac323a
#
_cell.length_a   1.000
_cell.length_b   1.000
_cell.length_c   1.000
_cell.angle_alpha   90.00
_cell.angle_beta   90.00
_cell.angle_gamma   90.00
#
_symmetry.space_group_name_H-M   'P 1'
#
loop_
_entity.id
_entity.type
_entity.pdbx_description
1 polymer ?
#
loop_
_entity_poly.entity_id
_entity_poly.type
_entity_poly.pdbx_seq_one_letter_code
_entity_poly.pdbx_strand_id
1 'polypeptide(L)'
;PLSRIQLAKITSMSPTSMTRIVNDLTELNLITEVECEYTGIGRKSTMLSINPNAFFTLGVSVNTYYIEFCIMNFKMEPIFHKLVYMDSSKKISQKDLVDLCYSEYLIFLKESDFSEKIIKIIGISFPGSVDSQKKYIISCPCFNWKKDYTFCSYFEEKFKKPICIENDVKASLINEYYRHPTHRASSIAFLVL
;
A
#
# COMPACT_ATOMS: atom_id res chain seq x y z
N PRO A 1 -10.77 17.58 3.98
CA PRO A 1 -11.83 17.35 4.98
C PRO A 1 -13.22 17.68 4.42
N LEU A 2 -14.23 16.90 4.76
CA LEU A 2 -15.63 17.09 4.35
C LEU A 2 -16.53 16.92 5.57
N SER A 3 -17.63 17.69 5.62
CA SER A 3 -18.64 17.51 6.67
C SER A 3 -19.57 16.33 6.35
N ARG A 4 -20.28 15.81 7.38
CA ARG A 4 -21.31 14.76 7.21
C ARG A 4 -22.35 15.15 6.16
N ILE A 5 -22.76 16.43 6.14
CA ILE A 5 -23.76 16.95 5.21
C ILE A 5 -23.21 16.94 3.77
N GLN A 6 -21.97 17.37 3.58
CA GLN A 6 -21.32 17.33 2.26
C GLN A 6 -21.18 15.91 1.74
N LEU A 7 -20.75 14.97 2.61
CA LEU A 7 -20.63 13.56 2.27
C LEU A 7 -22.00 12.97 1.89
N ALA A 8 -23.05 13.23 2.66
CA ALA A 8 -24.40 12.78 2.35
C ALA A 8 -24.88 13.27 0.96
N LYS A 9 -24.58 14.52 0.61
CA LYS A 9 -24.89 15.07 -0.72
C LYS A 9 -24.12 14.40 -1.84
N ILE A 10 -22.80 14.24 -1.68
CA ILE A 10 -21.92 13.65 -2.71
C ILE A 10 -22.27 12.18 -2.97
N THR A 11 -22.62 11.44 -1.92
CA THR A 11 -22.95 10.00 -2.00
C THR A 11 -24.43 9.73 -2.25
N SER A 12 -25.28 10.79 -2.31
CA SER A 12 -26.74 10.67 -2.42
C SER A 12 -27.37 9.82 -1.30
N MET A 13 -26.77 9.84 -0.10
CA MET A 13 -27.25 9.10 1.05
C MET A 13 -28.09 9.96 1.99
N SER A 14 -28.96 9.33 2.78
CA SER A 14 -29.71 10.05 3.83
C SER A 14 -28.75 10.54 4.94
N PRO A 15 -29.02 11.68 5.58
CA PRO A 15 -28.23 12.18 6.72
C PRO A 15 -28.11 11.17 7.86
N THR A 16 -29.17 10.41 8.12
CA THR A 16 -29.19 9.37 9.16
C THR A 16 -28.23 8.22 8.83
N SER A 17 -28.29 7.71 7.59
CA SER A 17 -27.37 6.67 7.12
C SER A 17 -25.93 7.14 7.15
N MET A 18 -25.67 8.37 6.72
CA MET A 18 -24.33 8.95 6.76
C MET A 18 -23.80 9.07 8.19
N THR A 19 -24.63 9.51 9.13
CA THR A 19 -24.24 9.61 10.54
C THR A 19 -23.83 8.24 11.10
N ARG A 20 -24.58 7.18 10.80
CA ARG A 20 -24.25 5.82 11.25
C ARG A 20 -22.91 5.36 10.67
N ILE A 21 -22.70 5.49 9.37
CA ILE A 21 -21.44 5.10 8.71
C ILE A 21 -20.25 5.87 9.30
N VAL A 22 -20.40 7.17 9.51
CA VAL A 22 -19.34 8.00 10.08
C VAL A 22 -19.00 7.55 11.51
N ASN A 23 -20.01 7.22 12.32
CA ASN A 23 -19.78 6.70 13.67
C ASN A 23 -19.03 5.37 13.62
N ASP A 24 -19.46 4.42 12.78
CA ASP A 24 -18.80 3.12 12.59
C ASP A 24 -17.32 3.30 12.18
N LEU A 25 -17.04 4.20 11.23
CA LEU A 25 -15.67 4.50 10.79
C LEU A 25 -14.82 5.19 11.88
N THR A 26 -15.45 6.02 12.71
CA THR A 26 -14.78 6.68 13.83
C THR A 26 -14.46 5.68 14.95
N GLU A 27 -15.38 4.78 15.28
CA GLU A 27 -15.16 3.69 16.23
C GLU A 27 -14.02 2.75 15.78
N LEU A 28 -13.91 2.49 14.47
CA LEU A 28 -12.81 1.76 13.87
C LEU A 28 -11.50 2.57 13.78
N ASN A 29 -11.50 3.82 14.25
CA ASN A 29 -10.35 4.74 14.19
C ASN A 29 -9.84 5.02 12.77
N LEU A 30 -10.67 4.83 11.74
CA LEU A 30 -10.30 5.07 10.34
C LEU A 30 -10.40 6.54 9.93
N ILE A 31 -11.26 7.30 10.61
CA ILE A 31 -11.44 8.73 10.40
C ILE A 31 -11.41 9.46 11.74
N THR A 32 -11.09 10.75 11.68
CA THR A 32 -11.09 11.67 12.83
C THR A 32 -11.94 12.89 12.52
N GLU A 33 -12.53 13.45 13.57
CA GLU A 33 -13.14 14.76 13.51
C GLU A 33 -12.08 15.84 13.70
N VAL A 34 -12.08 16.82 12.79
CA VAL A 34 -11.16 17.97 12.84
C VAL A 34 -11.97 19.25 12.91
N GLU A 35 -11.55 20.16 13.78
CA GLU A 35 -12.13 21.49 13.82
C GLU A 35 -11.59 22.31 12.64
N CYS A 36 -12.49 22.95 11.90
CA CYS A 36 -12.07 23.96 10.93
C CYS A 36 -12.05 25.33 11.62
N GLU A 37 -11.03 26.12 11.38
CA GLU A 37 -11.05 27.54 11.66
C GLU A 37 -12.13 28.20 10.79
N TYR A 38 -13.25 28.51 11.41
CA TYR A 38 -14.36 29.18 10.74
C TYR A 38 -14.34 30.67 11.08
N THR A 39 -14.20 31.49 10.05
CA THR A 39 -14.18 32.97 10.20
C THR A 39 -15.56 33.60 10.07
N GLY A 40 -16.65 32.81 10.04
CA GLY A 40 -18.02 33.28 9.84
C GLY A 40 -18.91 33.18 11.07
N ILE A 41 -20.09 33.85 11.02
CA ILE A 41 -21.13 33.80 12.05
C ILE A 41 -21.93 32.50 11.88
N GLY A 42 -21.83 31.56 12.83
CA GLY A 42 -22.59 30.29 12.82
C GLY A 42 -21.93 29.20 13.67
N ARG A 43 -22.66 28.05 13.84
CA ARG A 43 -22.14 26.87 14.54
C ARG A 43 -20.97 26.27 13.75
N LYS A 44 -19.82 26.08 14.41
CA LYS A 44 -18.65 25.39 13.84
C LYS A 44 -19.06 24.05 13.24
N SER A 45 -18.74 23.87 11.96
CA SER A 45 -19.01 22.61 11.27
C SER A 45 -17.86 21.62 11.57
N THR A 46 -18.19 20.49 12.17
CA THR A 46 -17.22 19.40 12.34
C THR A 46 -16.89 18.80 10.98
N MET A 47 -15.62 18.79 10.63
CA MET A 47 -15.11 18.21 9.40
C MET A 47 -14.50 16.84 9.70
N LEU A 48 -14.56 15.96 8.71
CA LEU A 48 -14.02 14.62 8.79
C LEU A 48 -12.74 14.52 7.98
N SER A 49 -11.74 13.83 8.51
CA SER A 49 -10.49 13.54 7.83
C SER A 49 -10.14 12.06 8.01
N ILE A 50 -9.47 11.47 7.03
CA ILE A 50 -8.86 10.14 7.19
C ILE A 50 -7.81 10.23 8.30
N ASN A 51 -7.83 9.27 9.22
CA ASN A 51 -6.78 9.13 10.23
C ASN A 51 -5.52 8.51 9.58
N PRO A 52 -4.43 9.25 9.40
CA PRO A 52 -3.24 8.71 8.75
C PRO A 52 -2.62 7.54 9.53
N ASN A 53 -2.83 7.50 10.84
CA ASN A 53 -2.24 6.52 11.75
C ASN A 53 -3.17 5.33 12.06
N ALA A 54 -4.27 5.18 11.33
CA ALA A 54 -5.20 4.06 11.54
C ALA A 54 -4.52 2.71 11.35
N PHE A 55 -3.71 2.58 10.31
CA PHE A 55 -2.81 1.45 10.06
C PHE A 55 -1.73 1.85 9.04
N PHE A 56 -0.74 0.97 8.90
CA PHE A 56 0.35 1.15 7.96
C PHE A 56 0.44 -0.06 7.03
N THR A 57 0.97 0.17 5.85
CA THR A 57 1.28 -0.86 4.86
C THR A 57 2.76 -0.87 4.56
N LEU A 58 3.31 -2.03 4.23
CA LEU A 58 4.68 -2.17 3.75
C LEU A 58 4.64 -2.42 2.25
N GLY A 59 5.30 -1.58 1.47
CA GLY A 59 5.64 -1.84 0.09
C GLY A 59 7.03 -2.50 0.01
N VAL A 60 7.13 -3.57 -0.77
CA VAL A 60 8.40 -4.22 -1.11
C VAL A 60 8.53 -4.25 -2.62
N SER A 61 9.42 -3.44 -3.16
CA SER A 61 9.73 -3.46 -4.59
C SER A 61 10.98 -4.30 -4.83
N VAL A 62 10.82 -5.38 -5.57
CA VAL A 62 11.92 -6.26 -5.96
C VAL A 62 12.43 -5.84 -7.34
N ASN A 63 13.72 -5.62 -7.44
CA ASN A 63 14.41 -5.37 -8.70
C ASN A 63 15.62 -6.31 -8.81
N THR A 64 16.23 -6.42 -9.98
CA THR A 64 17.41 -7.27 -10.18
C THR A 64 18.61 -6.80 -9.38
N TYR A 65 18.71 -5.52 -9.08
CA TYR A 65 19.87 -4.89 -8.45
C TYR A 65 19.61 -4.44 -7.01
N TYR A 66 18.35 -4.34 -6.59
CA TYR A 66 17.99 -3.85 -5.26
C TYR A 66 16.62 -4.34 -4.82
N ILE A 67 16.39 -4.30 -3.53
CA ILE A 67 15.09 -4.40 -2.89
C ILE A 67 14.81 -3.04 -2.25
N GLU A 68 13.62 -2.52 -2.45
CA GLU A 68 13.17 -1.27 -1.85
C GLU A 68 12.04 -1.55 -0.88
N PHE A 69 12.14 -0.98 0.31
CA PHE A 69 11.12 -1.04 1.36
C PHE A 69 10.54 0.34 1.56
N CYS A 70 9.22 0.44 1.69
CA CYS A 70 8.53 1.68 1.99
C CYS A 70 7.38 1.44 2.96
N ILE A 71 7.37 2.10 4.12
CA ILE A 71 6.19 2.16 4.99
C ILE A 71 5.32 3.31 4.53
N MET A 72 4.04 3.02 4.30
CA MET A 72 3.03 4.00 3.93
C MET A 72 1.93 4.05 4.99
N ASN A 73 1.45 5.25 5.30
CA ASN A 73 0.31 5.45 6.19
C ASN A 73 -1.04 5.21 5.47
N PHE A 74 -2.15 5.30 6.20
CA PHE A 74 -3.48 5.10 5.64
C PHE A 74 -3.90 6.16 4.61
N LYS A 75 -3.21 7.31 4.54
CA LYS A 75 -3.39 8.29 3.46
C LYS A 75 -2.53 8.03 2.23
N MET A 76 -1.82 6.90 2.19
CA MET A 76 -0.85 6.55 1.14
C MET A 76 0.32 7.55 1.03
N GLU A 77 0.70 8.16 2.14
CA GLU A 77 1.89 8.99 2.23
C GLU A 77 3.07 8.12 2.67
N PRO A 78 4.23 8.19 1.98
CA PRO A 78 5.42 7.45 2.40
C PRO A 78 5.98 8.05 3.68
N ILE A 79 6.19 7.19 4.69
CA ILE A 79 6.68 7.60 6.02
C ILE A 79 8.16 7.27 6.19
N PHE A 80 8.57 6.09 5.73
CA PHE A 80 9.96 5.66 5.82
C PHE A 80 10.30 4.78 4.63
N HIS A 81 11.51 4.92 4.11
CA HIS A 81 11.97 4.28 2.90
C HIS A 81 13.41 3.81 3.04
N LYS A 82 13.73 2.64 2.50
CA LYS A 82 15.08 2.07 2.47
C LYS A 82 15.32 1.31 1.18
N LEU A 83 16.52 1.48 0.64
CA LEU A 83 17.02 0.75 -0.52
C LEU A 83 18.13 -0.22 -0.06
N VAL A 84 18.05 -1.47 -0.49
CA VAL A 84 19.03 -2.52 -0.20
C VAL A 84 19.55 -3.06 -1.52
N TYR A 85 20.84 -2.85 -1.81
CA TYR A 85 21.45 -3.32 -3.04
C TYR A 85 21.74 -4.83 -2.99
N MET A 86 21.50 -5.50 -4.10
CA MET A 86 21.77 -6.92 -4.29
C MET A 86 22.96 -7.13 -5.23
N ASP A 87 23.68 -8.20 -5.02
CA ASP A 87 24.73 -8.64 -5.94
C ASP A 87 24.10 -9.37 -7.14
N SER A 88 23.89 -8.64 -8.22
CA SER A 88 23.25 -9.15 -9.45
C SER A 88 24.09 -10.23 -10.18
N SER A 89 25.36 -10.43 -9.81
CA SER A 89 26.20 -11.50 -10.36
C SER A 89 25.82 -12.89 -9.82
N LYS A 90 25.12 -12.94 -8.69
CA LYS A 90 24.70 -14.17 -8.02
C LYS A 90 23.29 -14.56 -8.42
N LYS A 91 23.12 -15.82 -8.80
CA LYS A 91 21.80 -16.40 -8.96
C LYS A 91 21.14 -16.53 -7.58
N ILE A 92 19.98 -15.95 -7.41
CA ILE A 92 19.19 -16.06 -6.18
C ILE A 92 18.01 -17.00 -6.41
N SER A 93 17.75 -17.90 -5.47
CA SER A 93 16.54 -18.70 -5.48
C SER A 93 15.35 -17.89 -4.92
N GLN A 94 14.13 -18.34 -5.18
CA GLN A 94 12.95 -17.69 -4.64
C GLN A 94 12.96 -17.68 -3.11
N LYS A 95 13.34 -18.79 -2.50
CA LYS A 95 13.46 -18.93 -1.05
C LYS A 95 14.50 -17.98 -0.48
N ASP A 96 15.71 -17.94 -1.09
CA ASP A 96 16.77 -17.05 -0.62
C ASP A 96 16.40 -15.58 -0.76
N LEU A 97 15.64 -15.22 -1.81
CA LEU A 97 15.13 -13.85 -1.96
C LEU A 97 14.13 -13.49 -0.85
N VAL A 98 13.20 -14.38 -0.50
CA VAL A 98 12.27 -14.16 0.61
C VAL A 98 13.02 -14.05 1.94
N ASP A 99 14.01 -14.91 2.18
CA ASP A 99 14.83 -14.88 3.38
C ASP A 99 15.65 -13.58 3.47
N LEU A 100 16.19 -13.11 2.36
CA LEU A 100 16.87 -11.81 2.27
C LEU A 100 15.88 -10.66 2.55
N CYS A 101 14.71 -10.65 1.90
CA CYS A 101 13.67 -9.65 2.16
C CYS A 101 13.31 -9.62 3.65
N TYR A 102 13.18 -10.77 4.28
CA TYR A 102 12.80 -10.84 5.70
C TYR A 102 13.91 -10.34 6.62
N SER A 103 15.16 -10.72 6.39
CA SER A 103 16.29 -10.24 7.19
C SER A 103 16.44 -8.72 7.10
N GLU A 104 16.35 -8.16 5.90
CA GLU A 104 16.42 -6.72 5.68
C GLU A 104 15.18 -5.98 6.24
N TYR A 105 14.01 -6.59 6.18
CA TYR A 105 12.81 -6.07 6.83
C TYR A 105 12.97 -5.92 8.35
N LEU A 106 13.60 -6.90 9.02
CA LEU A 106 13.85 -6.80 10.47
C LEU A 106 14.82 -5.65 10.80
N ILE A 107 15.82 -5.41 9.95
CA ILE A 107 16.74 -4.27 10.08
C ILE A 107 15.97 -2.95 9.83
N PHE A 108 15.20 -2.92 8.77
CA PHE A 108 14.36 -1.78 8.40
C PHE A 108 13.40 -1.35 9.51
N LEU A 109 12.74 -2.31 10.20
CA LEU A 109 11.87 -2.01 11.34
C LEU A 109 12.64 -1.37 12.50
N LYS A 110 13.85 -1.83 12.79
CA LYS A 110 14.69 -1.24 13.84
C LYS A 110 15.14 0.18 13.50
N GLU A 111 15.49 0.42 12.25
CA GLU A 111 15.94 1.74 11.77
C GLU A 111 14.81 2.76 11.72
N SER A 112 13.58 2.31 11.42
CA SER A 112 12.41 3.18 11.28
C SER A 112 11.68 3.44 12.60
N ASP A 113 12.04 2.74 13.69
CA ASP A 113 11.32 2.73 14.97
C ASP A 113 9.83 2.33 14.86
N PHE A 114 9.48 1.59 13.80
CA PHE A 114 8.12 1.09 13.60
C PHE A 114 7.92 -0.29 14.22
N SER A 115 6.78 -0.46 14.87
CA SER A 115 6.35 -1.77 15.36
C SER A 115 5.75 -2.61 14.23
N GLU A 116 6.20 -3.86 14.12
CA GLU A 116 5.62 -4.82 13.16
C GLU A 116 4.09 -4.96 13.31
N LYS A 117 3.55 -4.76 14.51
CA LYS A 117 2.11 -4.93 14.82
C LYS A 117 1.21 -3.95 14.08
N ILE A 118 1.71 -2.77 13.73
CA ILE A 118 0.93 -1.73 13.05
C ILE A 118 0.85 -1.92 11.53
N ILE A 119 1.77 -2.71 10.95
CA ILE A 119 1.75 -3.06 9.54
C ILE A 119 0.71 -4.16 9.33
N LYS A 120 -0.31 -3.88 8.50
CA LYS A 120 -1.45 -4.78 8.31
C LYS A 120 -1.35 -5.65 7.06
N ILE A 121 -0.71 -5.16 6.02
CA ILE A 121 -0.58 -5.84 4.72
C ILE A 121 0.75 -5.48 4.06
N ILE A 122 1.26 -6.38 3.23
CA ILE A 122 2.46 -6.15 2.43
C ILE A 122 2.09 -6.17 0.95
N GLY A 123 2.43 -5.09 0.24
CA GLY A 123 2.35 -5.03 -1.22
C GLY A 123 3.71 -5.35 -1.83
N ILE A 124 3.75 -6.28 -2.78
CA ILE A 124 4.99 -6.66 -3.48
C ILE A 124 4.89 -6.22 -4.95
N SER A 125 5.81 -5.38 -5.36
CA SER A 125 6.05 -5.04 -6.77
C SER A 125 7.17 -5.96 -7.30
N PHE A 126 6.90 -6.71 -8.39
CA PHE A 126 7.78 -7.80 -8.82
C PHE A 126 8.13 -7.69 -10.31
N PRO A 127 9.42 -7.86 -10.70
CA PRO A 127 9.87 -7.73 -12.08
C PRO A 127 9.61 -9.01 -12.86
N GLY A 128 8.40 -9.17 -13.36
CA GLY A 128 8.04 -10.35 -14.13
C GLY A 128 6.53 -10.50 -14.31
N SER A 129 6.12 -11.59 -14.94
CA SER A 129 4.71 -11.89 -15.11
C SER A 129 4.16 -12.58 -13.86
N VAL A 130 3.10 -12.03 -13.28
CA VAL A 130 2.45 -12.55 -12.08
C VAL A 130 0.95 -12.73 -12.29
N ASP A 131 0.36 -13.69 -11.61
CA ASP A 131 -1.09 -13.80 -11.44
C ASP A 131 -1.42 -13.21 -10.04
N SER A 132 -1.85 -11.96 -10.03
CA SER A 132 -2.11 -11.23 -8.78
C SER A 132 -3.29 -11.81 -8.00
N GLN A 133 -4.28 -12.39 -8.68
CA GLN A 133 -5.46 -12.98 -8.04
C GLN A 133 -5.11 -14.30 -7.34
N LYS A 134 -4.34 -15.15 -8.01
CA LYS A 134 -3.91 -16.45 -7.48
C LYS A 134 -2.60 -16.37 -6.72
N LYS A 135 -1.96 -15.20 -6.69
CA LYS A 135 -0.72 -14.92 -5.95
C LYS A 135 0.42 -15.87 -6.33
N TYR A 136 0.75 -15.99 -7.61
CA TYR A 136 1.92 -16.74 -8.03
C TYR A 136 2.69 -16.07 -9.16
N ILE A 137 3.96 -16.42 -9.28
CA ILE A 137 4.85 -15.95 -10.34
C ILE A 137 4.67 -16.87 -11.56
N ILE A 138 4.30 -16.29 -12.70
CA ILE A 138 4.21 -16.99 -13.98
C ILE A 138 5.60 -17.16 -14.57
N SER A 139 6.39 -16.10 -14.59
CA SER A 139 7.78 -16.12 -15.04
C SER A 139 8.53 -14.87 -14.60
N CYS A 140 9.81 -15.00 -14.36
CA CYS A 140 10.70 -13.87 -14.11
C CYS A 140 12.03 -14.08 -14.85
N PRO A 141 12.16 -13.58 -16.08
CA PRO A 141 13.37 -13.77 -16.89
C PRO A 141 14.64 -13.21 -16.24
N CYS A 142 14.56 -12.08 -15.56
CA CYS A 142 15.73 -11.43 -14.94
C CYS A 142 16.37 -12.28 -13.82
N PHE A 143 15.59 -13.12 -13.15
CA PHE A 143 16.09 -14.11 -12.17
C PHE A 143 16.18 -15.53 -12.77
N ASN A 144 15.84 -15.70 -14.05
CA ASN A 144 15.73 -17.00 -14.70
C ASN A 144 14.75 -17.97 -14.00
N TRP A 145 13.66 -17.42 -13.44
CA TRP A 145 12.63 -18.21 -12.79
C TRP A 145 11.51 -18.57 -13.75
N LYS A 146 11.09 -19.81 -13.66
CA LYS A 146 9.88 -20.34 -14.30
C LYS A 146 8.71 -20.23 -13.32
N LYS A 147 7.57 -20.71 -13.75
CA LYS A 147 6.32 -20.75 -12.99
C LYS A 147 6.53 -21.36 -11.59
N ASP A 148 6.12 -20.63 -10.59
CA ASP A 148 6.21 -21.04 -9.20
C ASP A 148 4.97 -20.60 -8.42
N TYR A 149 4.45 -21.49 -7.60
CA TYR A 149 3.27 -21.29 -6.77
C TYR A 149 3.61 -21.07 -5.30
N THR A 150 4.88 -21.19 -4.92
CA THR A 150 5.31 -21.23 -3.52
C THR A 150 5.86 -19.90 -3.01
N PHE A 151 6.34 -19.01 -3.89
CA PHE A 151 6.94 -17.74 -3.50
C PHE A 151 6.04 -16.92 -2.56
N CYS A 152 4.80 -16.68 -2.97
CA CYS A 152 3.88 -15.85 -2.19
C CYS A 152 3.45 -16.52 -0.88
N SER A 153 3.19 -17.84 -0.90
CA SER A 153 2.83 -18.58 0.32
C SER A 153 3.98 -18.60 1.33
N TYR A 154 5.22 -18.79 0.85
CA TYR A 154 6.40 -18.74 1.70
C TYR A 154 6.64 -17.33 2.27
N PHE A 155 6.37 -16.30 1.46
CA PHE A 155 6.44 -14.91 1.91
C PHE A 155 5.41 -14.62 3.01
N GLU A 156 4.14 -15.05 2.83
CA GLU A 156 3.09 -14.90 3.85
C GLU A 156 3.42 -15.66 5.14
N GLU A 157 3.93 -16.89 5.01
CA GLU A 157 4.36 -17.70 6.16
C GLU A 157 5.50 -17.02 6.95
N LYS A 158 6.50 -16.49 6.23
CA LYS A 158 7.68 -15.88 6.83
C LYS A 158 7.35 -14.56 7.53
N PHE A 159 6.59 -13.69 6.87
CA PHE A 159 6.24 -12.37 7.38
C PHE A 159 5.00 -12.38 8.28
N LYS A 160 4.23 -13.47 8.33
CA LYS A 160 2.96 -13.61 9.06
C LYS A 160 1.98 -12.47 8.78
N LYS A 161 1.94 -12.04 7.54
CA LYS A 161 1.10 -10.95 7.03
C LYS A 161 0.45 -11.35 5.72
N PRO A 162 -0.79 -10.91 5.45
CA PRO A 162 -1.35 -11.03 4.12
C PRO A 162 -0.53 -10.22 3.13
N ILE A 163 -0.32 -10.76 1.94
CA ILE A 163 0.36 -10.06 0.85
C ILE A 163 -0.56 -9.85 -0.35
N CYS A 164 -0.25 -8.84 -1.13
CA CYS A 164 -0.64 -8.73 -2.53
C CYS A 164 0.62 -8.58 -3.39
N ILE A 165 0.61 -9.17 -4.57
CA ILE A 165 1.71 -9.10 -5.53
C ILE A 165 1.20 -8.55 -6.86
N GLU A 166 1.96 -7.68 -7.48
CA GLU A 166 1.66 -7.16 -8.80
C GLU A 166 2.95 -7.02 -9.62
N ASN A 167 2.81 -7.05 -10.95
CA ASN A 167 3.92 -6.68 -11.82
C ASN A 167 4.36 -5.23 -11.57
N ASP A 168 5.65 -4.95 -11.60
CA ASP A 168 6.25 -3.65 -11.29
C ASP A 168 5.72 -2.51 -12.18
N VAL A 169 5.64 -2.73 -13.48
CA VAL A 169 5.10 -1.75 -14.44
C VAL A 169 3.62 -1.50 -14.18
N LYS A 170 2.86 -2.55 -13.90
CA LYS A 170 1.43 -2.42 -13.59
C LYS A 170 1.21 -1.77 -12.23
N ALA A 171 2.03 -2.06 -11.22
CA ALA A 171 1.99 -1.39 -9.92
C ALA A 171 2.25 0.12 -10.06
N SER A 172 3.23 0.51 -10.91
CA SER A 172 3.52 1.91 -11.23
C SER A 172 2.34 2.60 -11.92
N LEU A 173 1.71 1.92 -12.89
CA LEU A 173 0.51 2.41 -13.56
C LEU A 173 -0.66 2.64 -12.59
N ILE A 174 -0.90 1.69 -11.67
CA ILE A 174 -1.94 1.79 -10.65
C ILE A 174 -1.67 3.01 -9.74
N ASN A 175 -0.43 3.19 -9.30
CA ASN A 175 -0.04 4.34 -8.48
C ASN A 175 -0.31 5.66 -9.22
N GLU A 176 0.06 5.78 -10.48
CA GLU A 176 -0.19 6.99 -11.29
C GLU A 176 -1.68 7.27 -11.45
N TYR A 177 -2.48 6.24 -11.71
CA TYR A 177 -3.94 6.36 -11.82
C TYR A 177 -4.59 6.94 -10.55
N TYR A 178 -4.15 6.47 -9.37
CA TYR A 178 -4.73 6.92 -8.10
C TYR A 178 -4.19 8.27 -7.61
N ARG A 179 -2.98 8.65 -8.01
CA ARG A 179 -2.41 9.97 -7.66
C ARG A 179 -3.04 11.12 -8.43
N HIS A 180 -3.61 10.86 -9.60
CA HIS A 180 -4.22 11.88 -10.47
C HIS A 180 -5.72 11.62 -10.70
N PRO A 181 -6.57 11.66 -9.66
CA PRO A 181 -8.00 11.33 -9.76
C PRO A 181 -8.80 12.28 -10.66
N THR A 182 -8.26 13.46 -10.98
CA THR A 182 -8.89 14.44 -11.89
C THR A 182 -8.79 14.02 -13.36
N HIS A 183 -7.84 13.20 -13.72
CA HIS A 183 -7.70 12.64 -15.07
C HIS A 183 -8.39 11.27 -15.14
N ARG A 184 -9.73 11.27 -15.10
CA ARG A 184 -10.53 10.06 -15.35
C ARG A 184 -10.50 9.69 -16.83
N ALA A 185 -9.33 9.36 -17.35
CA ALA A 185 -9.22 8.75 -18.66
C ALA A 185 -9.87 7.36 -18.63
N SER A 186 -10.62 7.03 -19.69
CA SER A 186 -11.18 5.68 -19.87
C SER A 186 -10.10 4.61 -20.08
N SER A 187 -8.88 5.04 -20.47
CA SER A 187 -7.72 4.16 -20.67
C SER A 187 -6.43 4.94 -20.40
N ILE A 188 -5.47 4.29 -19.75
CA ILE A 188 -4.13 4.83 -19.49
C ILE A 188 -3.11 3.83 -20.04
N ALA A 189 -2.12 4.33 -20.78
CA ALA A 189 -0.94 3.58 -21.17
C ALA A 189 0.27 4.11 -20.41
N PHE A 190 1.07 3.20 -19.83
CA PHE A 190 2.31 3.50 -19.14
C PHE A 190 3.46 2.83 -19.88
N LEU A 191 4.44 3.62 -20.32
CA LEU A 191 5.60 3.13 -21.04
C LEU A 191 6.84 3.26 -20.16
N VAL A 192 7.57 2.16 -20.00
CA VAL A 192 8.88 2.13 -19.35
C VAL A 192 9.93 1.98 -20.46
N LEU A 193 10.87 2.92 -20.52
CA LEU A 193 11.98 2.94 -21.48
C LEU A 193 13.27 2.43 -20.85
#